data_4505d7cdf256a4cdc12535b3bed4b16f
#
_entry.id   4505d7cdf256a4cdc12535b3bed4b16f
#
_cell.length_a   1.000
_cell.length_b   1.000
_cell.length_c   1.000
_cell.angle_alpha   90.00
_cell.angle_beta   90.00
_cell.angle_gamma   90.00
#
_symmetry.space_group_name_H-M   'P 1'
#
loop_
_entity.id
_entity.type
_entity.pdbx_description
1 polymer ?
#
loop_
_entity_poly.entity_id
_entity_poly.type
_entity_poly.pdbx_seq_one_letter_code
_entity_poly.pdbx_strand_id
1 'polypeptide(L)'
;MVEEKKMKEKKKKPKDRRGKTKGFMAWFKSGAKIKRWIFLILVGIALACYGFAETLVLETLTFGEIAKIVLIFVIGFTAVVLGLVFLQKRTLEILVEDNNHTDVQTDVKSLIFNKNVYDNGPKVVAIGGGTGLDSILAGLKKYTNNITAIVTVSDYGARPTISRQQLELPPLEDVKGCIAALSPSEEHMEKLFNHKFTNNRLKDLAFGDIYMLAMRDIYGSIVESIKESKHVLNITGQVLPVTLDEMKICAELKDGTVVEEKSKIPEVTYEKISQINRIYISPSNVLPAPGVIDAIKDADAIVIGPGSLYTNIIPNLIVKNVAKAIKESKAKKVYISNIMTEPGQTDNYTVGEHINAIIEHAGKGVIEYCICDTGDIIPEFIRRYNAKGSDTVEQSIEKVNDKNIKVIRKDVSCIKNDSIRHDPDSVASVIMELICNDLKFKDEKNNKQYMLLNSKIKEQKKIDNKKIKEKKKARHIEEKKKAKRIKRYSKFAEKYSDRIESIQQSEDIRQENIKKQEMENKRQK
;
A
#
# COMPACT_ATOMS: atom_id res chain seq x y z
N MET A 1 27.74 58.11 -2.16
CA MET A 1 27.15 58.71 -3.36
C MET A 1 26.83 57.59 -4.34
N VAL A 2 25.68 57.10 -4.32
CA VAL A 2 24.87 56.52 -5.40
C VAL A 2 23.53 56.13 -4.79
N GLU A 3 22.50 56.59 -5.42
CA GLU A 3 21.12 56.78 -4.99
C GLU A 3 20.33 55.51 -4.63
N GLU A 4 19.61 55.63 -3.51
CA GLU A 4 18.42 54.84 -3.17
C GLU A 4 17.29 55.11 -4.17
N LYS A 5 16.90 54.11 -4.95
CA LYS A 5 15.59 54.07 -5.62
C LYS A 5 14.59 53.33 -4.76
N LYS A 6 13.76 54.10 -4.05
CA LYS A 6 12.56 53.62 -3.34
C LYS A 6 11.56 53.08 -4.33
N MET A 7 11.34 51.76 -4.33
CA MET A 7 10.17 51.15 -4.90
C MET A 7 9.08 51.00 -3.80
N LYS A 8 8.05 51.80 -3.87
CA LYS A 8 6.86 51.69 -3.01
C LYS A 8 5.99 50.56 -3.49
N GLU A 9 6.11 49.36 -2.91
CA GLU A 9 5.09 48.34 -3.00
C GLU A 9 3.96 48.63 -1.98
N LYS A 10 2.78 48.89 -2.50
CA LYS A 10 1.54 49.01 -1.73
C LYS A 10 1.16 47.62 -1.17
N LYS A 11 1.47 47.35 0.10
CA LYS A 11 0.90 46.24 0.87
C LYS A 11 -0.61 46.44 1.00
N LYS A 12 -1.42 45.73 0.21
CA LYS A 12 -2.83 45.52 0.46
C LYS A 12 -2.99 44.57 1.65
N LYS A 13 -3.41 45.08 2.80
CA LYS A 13 -3.85 44.28 3.95
C LYS A 13 -5.09 43.48 3.54
N PRO A 14 -5.16 42.15 3.84
CA PRO A 14 -6.38 41.38 3.66
C PRO A 14 -7.39 41.83 4.73
N LYS A 15 -8.54 42.36 4.30
CA LYS A 15 -9.69 42.64 5.18
C LYS A 15 -10.30 41.30 5.63
N ASP A 16 -10.01 40.90 6.85
CA ASP A 16 -10.74 39.84 7.55
C ASP A 16 -12.15 40.36 7.91
N ARG A 17 -13.15 39.88 7.19
CA ARG A 17 -14.56 39.98 7.55
C ARG A 17 -15.18 38.60 7.44
N ARG A 18 -14.97 37.77 8.43
CA ARG A 18 -15.73 36.54 8.64
C ARG A 18 -17.07 36.90 9.29
N GLY A 19 -18.05 37.26 8.47
CA GLY A 19 -19.45 37.33 8.88
C GLY A 19 -20.16 36.01 8.57
N LYS A 20 -20.88 35.48 9.54
CA LYS A 20 -21.66 34.21 9.51
C LYS A 20 -22.77 34.15 8.42
N THR A 21 -22.87 35.12 7.54
CA THR A 21 -23.85 35.16 6.44
C THR A 21 -23.33 34.65 5.09
N LYS A 22 -22.08 34.18 5.00
CA LYS A 22 -21.49 33.75 3.72
C LYS A 22 -21.95 32.37 3.24
N GLY A 23 -22.50 31.50 4.08
CA GLY A 23 -22.95 30.15 3.68
C GLY A 23 -24.13 30.19 2.70
N PHE A 24 -25.12 31.03 2.94
CA PHE A 24 -26.34 31.11 2.11
C PHE A 24 -26.12 31.81 0.77
N MET A 25 -25.28 32.86 0.73
CA MET A 25 -24.95 33.56 -0.52
C MET A 25 -23.98 32.80 -1.44
N ALA A 26 -23.20 31.85 -0.93
CA ALA A 26 -22.36 30.98 -1.75
C ALA A 26 -23.21 30.09 -2.68
N TRP A 27 -24.43 29.75 -2.30
CA TRP A 27 -25.39 29.00 -3.10
C TRP A 27 -25.81 29.72 -4.39
N PHE A 28 -25.71 31.05 -4.44
CA PHE A 28 -26.09 31.85 -5.59
C PHE A 28 -24.95 32.22 -6.53
N LYS A 29 -23.73 31.74 -6.26
CA LYS A 29 -22.59 31.95 -7.17
C LYS A 29 -22.80 31.29 -8.54
N SER A 30 -22.39 32.00 -9.58
CA SER A 30 -22.64 31.72 -11.01
C SER A 30 -22.00 30.44 -11.57
N GLY A 31 -21.70 29.42 -10.79
CA GLY A 31 -21.13 28.13 -11.25
C GLY A 31 -21.92 26.89 -10.81
N ALA A 32 -22.78 27.03 -9.82
CA ALA A 32 -23.36 25.88 -9.12
C ALA A 32 -24.50 25.15 -9.86
N LYS A 33 -24.98 25.68 -11.00
CA LYS A 33 -26.14 25.15 -11.77
C LYS A 33 -27.41 24.90 -10.93
N ILE A 34 -27.44 25.31 -9.67
CA ILE A 34 -28.55 25.14 -8.70
C ILE A 34 -29.76 25.96 -9.13
N LYS A 35 -29.52 27.12 -9.74
CA LYS A 35 -30.57 28.07 -10.18
C LYS A 35 -31.62 27.42 -11.11
N ARG A 36 -31.21 26.47 -11.95
CA ARG A 36 -32.12 25.76 -12.87
C ARG A 36 -33.14 24.91 -12.14
N TRP A 37 -32.71 24.24 -11.09
CA TRP A 37 -33.56 23.36 -10.29
C TRP A 37 -34.51 24.13 -9.38
N ILE A 38 -34.01 25.22 -8.79
CA ILE A 38 -34.86 26.16 -8.04
C ILE A 38 -35.94 26.78 -8.96
N PHE A 39 -35.54 27.18 -10.18
CA PHE A 39 -36.48 27.69 -11.17
C PHE A 39 -37.55 26.63 -11.55
N LEU A 40 -37.16 25.38 -11.74
CA LEU A 40 -38.08 24.27 -12.04
C LEU A 40 -39.08 24.06 -10.89
N ILE A 41 -38.65 24.14 -9.65
CA ILE A 41 -39.54 24.06 -8.45
C ILE A 41 -40.53 25.23 -8.46
N LEU A 42 -40.05 26.45 -8.70
CA LEU A 42 -40.92 27.64 -8.73
C LEU A 42 -41.97 27.55 -9.84
N VAL A 43 -41.58 27.08 -11.04
CA VAL A 43 -42.51 26.85 -12.14
C VAL A 43 -43.53 25.77 -11.77
N GLY A 44 -43.12 24.68 -11.13
CA GLY A 44 -44.02 23.63 -10.67
C GLY A 44 -45.03 24.12 -9.63
N ILE A 45 -44.60 24.97 -8.68
CA ILE A 45 -45.48 25.61 -7.69
C ILE A 45 -46.47 26.57 -8.39
N ALA A 46 -45.97 27.40 -9.33
CA ALA A 46 -46.83 28.32 -10.07
C ALA A 46 -47.92 27.59 -10.88
N LEU A 47 -47.56 26.47 -11.51
CA LEU A 47 -48.55 25.62 -12.22
C LEU A 47 -49.58 25.01 -11.26
N ALA A 48 -49.16 24.55 -10.10
CA ALA A 48 -50.08 24.02 -9.09
C ALA A 48 -51.02 25.11 -8.56
N CYS A 49 -50.50 26.33 -8.29
CA CYS A 49 -51.31 27.47 -7.89
C CYS A 49 -52.31 27.89 -8.99
N TYR A 50 -51.88 27.88 -10.26
CA TYR A 50 -52.75 28.16 -11.40
C TYR A 50 -53.86 27.12 -11.51
N GLY A 51 -53.58 25.86 -11.42
CA GLY A 51 -54.59 24.80 -11.43
C GLY A 51 -55.59 24.94 -10.28
N PHE A 52 -55.13 25.32 -9.09
CA PHE A 52 -56.01 25.60 -7.95
C PHE A 52 -56.90 26.83 -8.17
N ALA A 53 -56.34 27.91 -8.72
CA ALA A 53 -57.12 29.11 -9.03
C ALA A 53 -58.21 28.81 -10.07
N GLU A 54 -57.94 28.02 -11.07
CA GLU A 54 -58.90 27.64 -12.11
C GLU A 54 -60.07 26.81 -11.51
N THR A 55 -59.84 25.99 -10.46
CA THR A 55 -60.93 25.28 -9.75
C THR A 55 -61.87 26.20 -8.98
N LEU A 56 -61.39 27.37 -8.56
CA LEU A 56 -62.18 28.35 -7.80
C LEU A 56 -63.04 29.28 -8.71
N VAL A 57 -62.68 29.38 -9.98
CA VAL A 57 -63.37 30.28 -10.95
C VAL A 57 -64.45 29.59 -11.74
N LEU A 58 -64.36 28.27 -11.89
CA LEU A 58 -65.34 27.50 -12.69
C LEU A 58 -66.57 27.11 -11.86
N GLU A 59 -67.74 27.69 -12.20
CA GLU A 59 -69.03 27.34 -11.57
C GLU A 59 -69.59 26.00 -12.00
N THR A 60 -69.24 25.51 -13.17
CA THR A 60 -69.63 24.18 -13.67
C THR A 60 -68.42 23.44 -14.28
N LEU A 61 -68.12 22.26 -13.76
CA LEU A 61 -66.99 21.45 -14.21
C LEU A 61 -67.45 20.43 -15.27
N THR A 62 -67.07 20.62 -16.53
CA THR A 62 -67.21 19.60 -17.56
C THR A 62 -66.07 18.57 -17.43
N PHE A 63 -66.27 17.33 -17.91
CA PHE A 63 -65.28 16.27 -17.85
C PHE A 63 -63.93 16.69 -18.46
N GLY A 64 -63.95 17.51 -19.54
CA GLY A 64 -62.74 18.03 -20.18
C GLY A 64 -61.97 19.02 -19.34
N GLU A 65 -62.66 19.89 -18.59
CA GLU A 65 -62.06 20.83 -17.67
C GLU A 65 -61.42 20.14 -16.45
N ILE A 66 -62.08 19.15 -15.89
CA ILE A 66 -61.53 18.32 -14.83
C ILE A 66 -60.24 17.65 -15.30
N ALA A 67 -60.26 17.04 -16.48
CA ALA A 67 -59.06 16.36 -17.04
C ALA A 67 -57.91 17.35 -17.26
N LYS A 68 -58.17 18.56 -17.74
CA LYS A 68 -57.17 19.66 -17.92
C LYS A 68 -56.56 20.07 -16.58
N ILE A 69 -57.38 20.32 -15.56
CA ILE A 69 -56.92 20.72 -14.22
C ILE A 69 -56.05 19.64 -13.59
N VAL A 70 -56.48 18.36 -13.64
CA VAL A 70 -55.72 17.20 -13.15
C VAL A 70 -54.38 17.12 -13.86
N LEU A 71 -54.34 17.31 -15.18
CA LEU A 71 -53.10 17.28 -15.96
C LEU A 71 -52.11 18.39 -15.50
N ILE A 72 -52.61 19.63 -15.27
CA ILE A 72 -51.79 20.74 -14.78
C ILE A 72 -51.20 20.42 -13.40
N PHE A 73 -52.02 19.85 -12.49
CA PHE A 73 -51.51 19.42 -11.18
C PHE A 73 -50.44 18.35 -11.28
N VAL A 74 -50.65 17.33 -12.12
CA VAL A 74 -49.66 16.25 -12.31
C VAL A 74 -48.36 16.79 -12.87
N ILE A 75 -48.41 17.68 -13.84
CA ILE A 75 -47.21 18.32 -14.42
C ILE A 75 -46.51 19.20 -13.36
N GLY A 76 -47.28 20.06 -12.64
CA GLY A 76 -46.74 20.90 -11.58
C GLY A 76 -46.07 20.09 -10.46
N PHE A 77 -46.74 19.04 -9.97
CA PHE A 77 -46.22 18.17 -8.93
C PHE A 77 -44.96 17.43 -9.38
N THR A 78 -44.95 16.89 -10.62
CA THR A 78 -43.77 16.21 -11.19
C THR A 78 -42.59 17.17 -11.32
N ALA A 79 -42.83 18.42 -11.73
CA ALA A 79 -41.78 19.43 -11.82
C ALA A 79 -41.17 19.76 -10.44
N VAL A 80 -42.00 19.88 -9.39
CA VAL A 80 -41.53 20.10 -8.01
C VAL A 80 -40.70 18.92 -7.52
N VAL A 81 -41.19 17.68 -7.68
CA VAL A 81 -40.49 16.48 -7.25
C VAL A 81 -39.14 16.33 -7.96
N LEU A 82 -39.12 16.46 -9.28
CA LEU A 82 -37.88 16.43 -10.06
C LEU A 82 -36.91 17.53 -9.63
N GLY A 83 -37.41 18.74 -9.47
CA GLY A 83 -36.59 19.88 -9.00
C GLY A 83 -35.96 19.61 -7.64
N LEU A 84 -36.71 19.05 -6.67
CA LEU A 84 -36.20 18.72 -5.33
C LEU A 84 -35.15 17.60 -5.40
N VAL A 85 -35.41 16.54 -6.15
CA VAL A 85 -34.47 15.41 -6.29
C VAL A 85 -33.14 15.88 -6.91
N PHE A 86 -33.21 16.65 -7.98
CA PHE A 86 -31.99 17.15 -8.62
C PHE A 86 -31.28 18.24 -7.80
N LEU A 87 -32.03 19.06 -7.06
CA LEU A 87 -31.46 20.06 -6.14
C LEU A 87 -30.67 19.33 -5.01
N GLN A 88 -31.28 18.33 -4.38
CA GLN A 88 -30.60 17.53 -3.34
C GLN A 88 -29.34 16.85 -3.89
N LYS A 89 -29.43 16.23 -5.07
CA LYS A 89 -28.27 15.60 -5.72
C LYS A 89 -27.14 16.61 -5.91
N ARG A 90 -27.44 17.79 -6.45
CA ARG A 90 -26.43 18.81 -6.74
C ARG A 90 -25.85 19.46 -5.49
N THR A 91 -26.66 19.67 -4.45
CA THR A 91 -26.18 20.18 -3.16
C THR A 91 -25.17 19.23 -2.51
N LEU A 92 -25.48 17.94 -2.54
CA LEU A 92 -24.59 16.90 -2.03
C LEU A 92 -23.29 16.81 -2.85
N GLU A 93 -23.35 16.92 -4.18
CA GLU A 93 -22.16 16.98 -5.04
C GLU A 93 -21.23 18.15 -4.67
N ILE A 94 -21.78 19.34 -4.42
CA ILE A 94 -21.00 20.53 -4.04
C ILE A 94 -20.37 20.40 -2.65
N LEU A 95 -21.09 19.81 -1.68
CA LEU A 95 -20.57 19.59 -0.33
C LEU A 95 -19.41 18.57 -0.32
N VAL A 96 -19.42 17.62 -1.25
CA VAL A 96 -18.35 16.62 -1.41
C VAL A 96 -17.16 17.19 -2.18
N GLU A 97 -17.41 18.03 -3.18
CA GLU A 97 -16.37 18.69 -3.98
C GLU A 97 -15.52 19.67 -3.14
N ASP A 98 -16.12 20.30 -2.11
CA ASP A 98 -15.43 21.22 -1.19
C ASP A 98 -14.53 20.49 -0.17
N ASN A 99 -14.76 19.19 0.06
CA ASN A 99 -13.98 18.36 1.00
C ASN A 99 -12.88 17.49 0.35
N ASN A 100 -12.85 17.38 -0.98
CA ASN A 100 -11.90 16.52 -1.67
C ASN A 100 -11.18 17.27 -2.79
N HIS A 101 -9.92 17.62 -2.56
CA HIS A 101 -8.99 18.08 -3.61
C HIS A 101 -8.47 16.90 -4.50
N THR A 102 -9.28 15.90 -4.76
CA THR A 102 -8.90 14.78 -5.63
C THR A 102 -9.85 14.67 -6.81
N ASP A 103 -9.26 14.64 -8.01
CA ASP A 103 -9.88 14.60 -9.35
C ASP A 103 -10.72 13.34 -9.65
N VAL A 104 -11.61 12.91 -8.78
CA VAL A 104 -12.51 11.80 -9.08
C VAL A 104 -13.95 12.25 -8.92
N GLN A 105 -14.70 12.28 -10.01
CA GLN A 105 -16.17 12.41 -10.02
C GLN A 105 -16.78 11.21 -9.26
N THR A 106 -16.85 11.30 -7.94
CA THR A 106 -17.47 10.27 -7.11
C THR A 106 -18.94 10.63 -6.88
N ASP A 107 -19.85 9.79 -7.34
CA ASP A 107 -21.28 9.93 -7.09
C ASP A 107 -21.55 9.86 -5.57
N VAL A 108 -22.26 10.85 -5.01
CA VAL A 108 -22.55 10.96 -3.57
C VAL A 108 -23.24 9.72 -3.01
N LYS A 109 -24.08 9.05 -3.82
CA LYS A 109 -24.67 7.77 -3.44
C LYS A 109 -23.59 6.70 -3.23
N SER A 110 -22.54 6.72 -4.06
CA SER A 110 -21.41 5.79 -3.91
C SER A 110 -20.61 6.08 -2.64
N LEU A 111 -20.48 7.33 -2.21
CA LEU A 111 -19.75 7.68 -0.99
C LEU A 111 -20.49 7.24 0.28
N ILE A 112 -21.79 7.54 0.40
CA ILE A 112 -22.60 7.12 1.56
C ILE A 112 -22.72 5.59 1.59
N PHE A 113 -22.93 5.00 0.43
CA PHE A 113 -23.05 3.56 0.28
C PHE A 113 -21.72 2.86 0.57
N ASN A 114 -20.63 3.39 0.06
CA ASN A 114 -19.28 2.89 0.33
C ASN A 114 -18.92 2.97 1.82
N LYS A 115 -19.23 4.08 2.50
CA LYS A 115 -18.96 4.21 3.94
C LYS A 115 -19.63 3.08 4.74
N ASN A 116 -20.93 2.85 4.55
CA ASN A 116 -21.64 1.75 5.23
C ASN A 116 -21.07 0.37 4.88
N VAL A 117 -20.59 0.17 3.65
CA VAL A 117 -20.02 -1.10 3.21
C VAL A 117 -18.65 -1.33 3.82
N TYR A 118 -17.82 -0.29 3.92
CA TYR A 118 -16.50 -0.40 4.53
C TYR A 118 -16.57 -0.58 6.05
N ASP A 119 -17.49 0.12 6.72
CA ASP A 119 -17.67 0.02 8.18
C ASP A 119 -18.19 -1.38 8.61
N ASN A 120 -18.96 -2.03 7.74
CA ASN A 120 -19.42 -3.39 7.95
C ASN A 120 -18.62 -4.45 7.14
N GLY A 121 -17.48 -4.05 6.57
CA GLY A 121 -16.60 -4.91 5.81
C GLY A 121 -15.95 -6.01 6.64
N PRO A 122 -15.23 -6.94 5.98
CA PRO A 122 -14.56 -8.03 6.70
C PRO A 122 -13.51 -7.50 7.67
N LYS A 123 -13.39 -8.18 8.81
CA LYS A 123 -12.38 -7.91 9.82
C LYS A 123 -11.07 -8.57 9.42
N VAL A 124 -10.04 -7.75 9.16
CA VAL A 124 -8.73 -8.25 8.72
C VAL A 124 -7.67 -7.88 9.76
N VAL A 125 -7.01 -8.89 10.27
CA VAL A 125 -5.82 -8.72 11.13
C VAL A 125 -4.58 -8.90 10.28
N ALA A 126 -3.67 -7.92 10.29
CA ALA A 126 -2.39 -7.99 9.59
C ALA A 126 -1.25 -7.98 10.62
N ILE A 127 -0.41 -9.03 10.60
CA ILE A 127 0.65 -9.27 11.59
C ILE A 127 2.01 -9.17 10.91
N GLY A 128 2.89 -8.33 11.42
CA GLY A 128 4.23 -8.18 10.86
C GLY A 128 4.91 -6.90 11.31
N GLY A 129 5.62 -6.26 10.38
CA GLY A 129 6.31 -4.98 10.58
C GLY A 129 7.06 -4.55 9.32
N GLY A 130 7.61 -3.34 9.37
CA GLY A 130 8.35 -2.73 8.27
C GLY A 130 7.49 -2.33 7.07
N THR A 131 8.16 -1.80 6.06
CA THR A 131 7.51 -1.25 4.85
C THR A 131 6.68 -2.27 4.05
N GLY A 132 6.90 -3.56 4.26
CA GLY A 132 6.10 -4.62 3.64
C GLY A 132 4.67 -4.61 4.15
N LEU A 133 4.50 -4.60 5.47
CA LEU A 133 3.19 -4.52 6.12
C LEU A 133 2.46 -3.22 5.76
N ASP A 134 3.16 -2.08 5.79
CA ASP A 134 2.60 -0.78 5.43
C ASP A 134 1.95 -0.81 4.04
N SER A 135 2.64 -1.43 3.06
CA SER A 135 2.10 -1.58 1.70
C SER A 135 0.79 -2.36 1.67
N ILE A 136 0.69 -3.45 2.43
CA ILE A 136 -0.54 -4.27 2.46
C ILE A 136 -1.70 -3.54 3.14
N LEU A 137 -1.43 -2.82 4.22
CA LEU A 137 -2.43 -1.99 4.90
C LEU A 137 -3.02 -0.92 3.98
N ALA A 138 -2.17 -0.28 3.17
CA ALA A 138 -2.59 0.69 2.16
C ALA A 138 -3.52 0.09 1.09
N GLY A 139 -3.34 -1.17 0.74
CA GLY A 139 -4.24 -1.91 -0.15
C GLY A 139 -5.56 -2.30 0.53
N LEU A 140 -5.48 -2.86 1.75
CA LEU A 140 -6.63 -3.37 2.49
C LEU A 140 -7.64 -2.28 2.85
N LYS A 141 -7.19 -1.06 3.20
CA LYS A 141 -8.07 0.07 3.54
C LYS A 141 -9.02 0.48 2.40
N LYS A 142 -8.73 0.07 1.17
CA LYS A 142 -9.61 0.29 0.02
C LYS A 142 -10.82 -0.65 0.00
N TYR A 143 -10.85 -1.67 0.84
CA TYR A 143 -11.89 -2.71 0.87
C TYR A 143 -12.68 -2.76 2.18
N THR A 144 -12.06 -2.42 3.31
CA THR A 144 -12.70 -2.45 4.62
C THR A 144 -12.10 -1.41 5.56
N ASN A 145 -12.91 -0.92 6.51
CA ASN A 145 -12.47 -0.08 7.61
C ASN A 145 -12.08 -0.92 8.85
N ASN A 146 -12.37 -2.23 8.84
CA ASN A 146 -12.14 -3.13 9.98
C ASN A 146 -10.76 -3.80 9.90
N ILE A 147 -9.71 -2.99 9.91
CA ILE A 147 -8.33 -3.44 9.85
C ILE A 147 -7.69 -3.31 11.23
N THR A 148 -7.02 -4.36 11.68
CA THR A 148 -6.15 -4.31 12.86
C THR A 148 -4.74 -4.70 12.45
N ALA A 149 -3.80 -3.76 12.51
CA ALA A 149 -2.38 -4.05 12.33
C ALA A 149 -1.78 -4.43 13.69
N ILE A 150 -1.17 -5.62 13.79
CA ILE A 150 -0.43 -6.09 14.96
C ILE A 150 1.06 -6.04 14.62
N VAL A 151 1.80 -5.21 15.33
CA VAL A 151 3.19 -4.89 14.99
C VAL A 151 4.14 -5.16 16.16
N THR A 152 5.35 -5.52 15.81
CA THR A 152 6.43 -5.70 16.77
C THR A 152 6.87 -4.34 17.28
N VAL A 153 6.93 -4.19 18.60
CA VAL A 153 7.54 -3.04 19.30
C VAL A 153 8.78 -3.56 20.01
N SER A 154 9.60 -4.30 19.28
CA SER A 154 10.81 -4.88 19.84
C SER A 154 12.02 -4.27 19.19
N ASP A 155 12.96 -4.07 20.07
CA ASP A 155 14.32 -3.78 19.77
C ASP A 155 14.59 -2.39 19.16
N TYR A 156 15.36 -1.68 19.89
CA TYR A 156 15.96 -0.41 19.58
C TYR A 156 16.97 -0.57 18.42
N GLY A 157 16.52 -1.17 17.30
CA GLY A 157 17.33 -1.42 16.12
C GLY A 157 18.14 -0.19 15.76
N ALA A 158 19.40 -0.38 15.41
CA ALA A 158 20.38 0.63 15.04
C ALA A 158 20.40 1.83 16.01
N ARG A 159 21.20 1.72 17.05
CA ARG A 159 21.62 2.75 18.02
C ARG A 159 20.56 3.83 18.23
N PRO A 160 19.79 3.79 19.31
CA PRO A 160 18.89 4.88 19.62
C PRO A 160 19.73 6.17 19.58
N THR A 161 19.27 7.13 18.83
CA THR A 161 19.89 8.46 18.91
C THR A 161 19.87 8.86 20.38
N ILE A 162 20.91 9.52 20.84
CA ILE A 162 21.02 10.00 22.24
C ILE A 162 19.71 10.67 22.68
N SER A 163 19.07 11.39 21.76
CA SER A 163 17.77 12.04 21.94
C SER A 163 16.61 11.08 22.24
N ARG A 164 16.55 9.87 21.66
CA ARG A 164 15.49 8.88 21.94
C ARG A 164 15.65 8.25 23.31
N GLN A 165 16.87 7.92 23.71
CA GLN A 165 17.14 7.41 25.05
C GLN A 165 16.76 8.43 26.12
N GLN A 166 17.05 9.71 25.89
CA GLN A 166 16.69 10.80 26.82
C GLN A 166 15.17 11.02 26.90
N LEU A 167 14.41 10.67 25.85
CA LEU A 167 12.95 10.81 25.80
C LEU A 167 12.22 9.56 26.25
N GLU A 168 12.93 8.49 26.60
CA GLU A 168 12.33 7.19 27.03
C GLU A 168 11.24 6.67 26.05
N LEU A 169 11.44 6.90 24.74
CA LEU A 169 10.52 6.45 23.72
C LEU A 169 10.90 5.04 23.25
N PRO A 170 9.96 4.08 23.27
CA PRO A 170 10.18 2.78 22.65
C PRO A 170 10.36 2.91 21.13
N PRO A 171 10.87 1.88 20.46
CA PRO A 171 11.00 1.86 19.00
C PRO A 171 9.62 1.76 18.36
N LEU A 172 9.12 2.86 17.81
CA LEU A 172 7.78 2.97 17.24
C LEU A 172 7.78 3.08 15.70
N GLU A 173 8.89 2.72 15.04
CA GLU A 173 9.00 2.84 13.59
C GLU A 173 7.88 2.09 12.87
N ASP A 174 7.66 0.84 13.22
CA ASP A 174 6.62 0.00 12.60
C ASP A 174 5.21 0.52 12.92
N VAL A 175 5.00 1.03 14.14
CA VAL A 175 3.73 1.66 14.53
C VAL A 175 3.47 2.92 13.70
N LYS A 176 4.48 3.79 13.56
CA LYS A 176 4.38 5.03 12.77
C LYS A 176 4.13 4.73 11.29
N GLY A 177 4.80 3.72 10.74
CA GLY A 177 4.60 3.24 9.38
C GLY A 177 3.16 2.80 9.15
N CYS A 178 2.63 1.95 10.03
CA CYS A 178 1.25 1.49 9.95
C CYS A 178 0.22 2.62 10.10
N ILE A 179 0.45 3.58 11.02
CA ILE A 179 -0.41 4.78 11.16
C ILE A 179 -0.41 5.59 9.86
N ALA A 180 0.76 5.81 9.25
CA ALA A 180 0.87 6.52 7.98
C ALA A 180 0.16 5.77 6.85
N ALA A 181 0.35 4.44 6.75
CA ALA A 181 -0.29 3.60 5.74
C ALA A 181 -1.81 3.59 5.84
N LEU A 182 -2.36 3.62 7.06
CA LEU A 182 -3.79 3.66 7.33
C LEU A 182 -4.40 5.07 7.25
N SER A 183 -3.59 6.12 7.12
CA SER A 183 -4.08 7.50 6.99
C SER A 183 -4.78 7.74 5.65
N PRO A 184 -5.69 8.72 5.55
CA PRO A 184 -6.32 9.12 4.27
C PRO A 184 -5.31 9.59 3.22
N SER A 185 -4.22 10.25 3.67
CA SER A 185 -3.17 10.80 2.82
C SER A 185 -1.83 10.11 3.12
N GLU A 186 -1.72 8.82 2.75
CA GLU A 186 -0.56 7.96 3.04
C GLU A 186 0.78 8.62 2.71
N GLU A 187 0.98 9.06 1.46
CA GLU A 187 2.25 9.63 1.00
C GLU A 187 2.67 10.89 1.77
N HIS A 188 1.72 11.76 2.07
CA HIS A 188 2.00 12.98 2.83
C HIS A 188 2.28 12.67 4.31
N MET A 189 1.57 11.71 4.88
CA MET A 189 1.77 11.29 6.26
C MET A 189 3.12 10.58 6.44
N GLU A 190 3.49 9.70 5.50
CA GLU A 190 4.80 9.04 5.48
C GLU A 190 5.93 10.08 5.42
N LYS A 191 5.84 11.06 4.51
CA LYS A 191 6.82 12.15 4.40
C LYS A 191 6.90 12.98 5.67
N LEU A 192 5.75 13.30 6.27
CA LEU A 192 5.67 14.08 7.49
C LEU A 192 6.29 13.32 8.68
N PHE A 193 5.90 12.08 8.89
CA PHE A 193 6.39 11.28 10.02
C PHE A 193 7.88 10.97 9.95
N ASN A 194 8.40 10.78 8.73
CA ASN A 194 9.83 10.51 8.49
C ASN A 194 10.67 11.78 8.36
N HIS A 195 10.05 12.98 8.43
CA HIS A 195 10.80 14.23 8.34
C HIS A 195 11.72 14.39 9.56
N LYS A 196 13.03 14.41 9.33
CA LYS A 196 14.05 14.65 10.35
C LYS A 196 14.42 16.13 10.41
N PHE A 197 14.46 16.67 11.61
CA PHE A 197 14.82 18.05 11.81
C PHE A 197 16.34 18.23 11.69
N THR A 198 16.73 19.34 11.07
CA THR A 198 18.16 19.74 10.93
C THR A 198 18.63 20.71 12.01
N ASN A 199 17.69 21.23 12.81
CA ASN A 199 17.97 22.18 13.88
C ASN A 199 18.67 21.50 15.05
N ASN A 200 19.68 22.14 15.66
CA ASN A 200 20.52 21.59 16.72
C ASN A 200 19.76 21.02 17.94
N ARG A 201 18.60 21.59 18.29
CA ARG A 201 17.79 21.11 19.42
C ARG A 201 16.94 19.87 19.11
N LEU A 202 16.56 19.69 17.84
CA LEU A 202 15.72 18.60 17.39
C LEU A 202 16.45 17.68 16.40
N LYS A 203 17.76 17.85 16.29
CA LYS A 203 18.59 17.09 15.35
C LYS A 203 18.39 15.59 15.57
N ASP A 204 18.22 14.87 14.46
CA ASP A 204 18.01 13.41 14.40
C ASP A 204 16.67 12.89 14.93
N LEU A 205 15.80 13.74 15.48
CA LEU A 205 14.42 13.36 15.78
C LEU A 205 13.55 13.45 14.53
N ALA A 206 12.74 12.42 14.29
CA ALA A 206 11.70 12.48 13.28
C ALA A 206 10.45 13.17 13.85
N PHE A 207 9.68 13.84 12.99
CA PHE A 207 8.40 14.43 13.42
C PHE A 207 7.48 13.40 14.08
N GLY A 208 7.43 12.17 13.56
CA GLY A 208 6.64 11.09 14.13
C GLY A 208 7.03 10.73 15.57
N ASP A 209 8.31 10.88 15.95
CA ASP A 209 8.75 10.67 17.33
C ASP A 209 8.23 11.77 18.26
N ILE A 210 8.29 13.03 17.79
CA ILE A 210 7.74 14.19 18.52
C ILE A 210 6.22 14.08 18.66
N TYR A 211 5.54 13.64 17.61
CA TYR A 211 4.10 13.39 17.64
C TYR A 211 3.73 12.36 18.69
N MET A 212 4.40 11.21 18.71
CA MET A 212 4.13 10.14 19.68
C MET A 212 4.48 10.56 21.10
N LEU A 213 5.52 11.37 21.30
CA LEU A 213 5.85 11.94 22.60
C LEU A 213 4.74 12.86 23.09
N ALA A 214 4.28 13.79 22.26
CA ALA A 214 3.18 14.70 22.61
C ALA A 214 1.88 13.93 22.91
N MET A 215 1.57 12.90 22.13
CA MET A 215 0.42 12.04 22.39
C MET A 215 0.54 11.30 23.75
N ARG A 216 1.74 10.81 24.08
CA ARG A 216 1.99 10.18 25.39
C ARG A 216 1.79 11.17 26.54
N ASP A 217 2.26 12.38 26.39
CA ASP A 217 2.10 13.42 27.42
C ASP A 217 0.62 13.78 27.64
N ILE A 218 -0.19 13.77 26.57
CA ILE A 218 -1.63 14.08 26.63
C ILE A 218 -2.44 12.89 27.20
N TYR A 219 -2.16 11.67 26.73
CA TYR A 219 -2.98 10.48 27.02
C TYR A 219 -2.38 9.56 28.08
N GLY A 220 -1.20 9.87 28.62
CA GLY A 220 -0.57 9.20 29.75
C GLY A 220 0.14 7.89 29.44
N SER A 221 -0.09 7.29 28.26
CA SER A 221 0.60 6.05 27.85
C SER A 221 0.77 5.94 26.35
N ILE A 222 1.76 5.18 25.90
CA ILE A 222 1.97 4.89 24.47
C ILE A 222 0.78 4.14 23.87
N VAL A 223 0.13 3.27 24.60
CA VAL A 223 -1.01 2.48 24.14
C VAL A 223 -2.20 3.37 23.82
N GLU A 224 -2.58 4.22 24.76
CA GLU A 224 -3.66 5.18 24.52
C GLU A 224 -3.27 6.19 23.43
N SER A 225 -2.00 6.56 23.34
CA SER A 225 -1.50 7.41 22.26
C SER A 225 -1.70 6.78 20.89
N ILE A 226 -1.36 5.51 20.71
CA ILE A 226 -1.57 4.76 19.47
C ILE A 226 -3.07 4.66 19.16
N LYS A 227 -3.89 4.34 20.16
CA LYS A 227 -5.34 4.20 20.02
C LYS A 227 -5.98 5.54 19.62
N GLU A 228 -5.64 6.63 20.30
CA GLU A 228 -6.19 7.96 20.05
C GLU A 228 -5.65 8.60 18.77
N SER A 229 -4.53 8.13 18.24
CA SER A 229 -4.04 8.50 16.90
C SER A 229 -5.07 8.19 15.81
N LYS A 230 -5.97 7.21 16.05
CA LYS A 230 -7.10 6.93 15.14
C LYS A 230 -7.99 8.16 14.97
N HIS A 231 -8.31 8.85 16.04
CA HIS A 231 -9.19 10.01 16.01
C HIS A 231 -8.46 11.28 15.55
N VAL A 232 -7.23 11.49 16.01
CA VAL A 232 -6.43 12.68 15.68
C VAL A 232 -6.06 12.71 14.19
N LEU A 233 -5.66 11.56 13.63
CA LEU A 233 -5.19 11.45 12.24
C LEU A 233 -6.24 10.86 11.29
N ASN A 234 -7.44 10.54 11.81
CA ASN A 234 -8.54 9.94 11.04
C ASN A 234 -8.10 8.69 10.26
N ILE A 235 -7.33 7.81 10.91
CA ILE A 235 -6.83 6.59 10.27
C ILE A 235 -7.94 5.53 10.14
N THR A 236 -7.84 4.74 9.08
CA THR A 236 -8.73 3.59 8.84
C THR A 236 -8.27 2.38 9.65
N GLY A 237 -9.14 1.84 10.51
CA GLY A 237 -8.79 0.70 11.35
C GLY A 237 -8.08 1.08 12.64
N GLN A 238 -7.17 0.22 13.12
CA GLN A 238 -6.39 0.42 14.34
C GLN A 238 -5.01 -0.24 14.24
N VAL A 239 -4.07 0.25 15.02
CA VAL A 239 -2.74 -0.33 15.19
C VAL A 239 -2.59 -0.79 16.64
N LEU A 240 -2.10 -2.00 16.84
CA LEU A 240 -1.83 -2.56 18.17
C LEU A 240 -0.37 -3.05 18.21
N PRO A 241 0.41 -2.68 19.24
CA PRO A 241 1.66 -3.37 19.51
C PRO A 241 1.35 -4.82 19.89
N VAL A 242 2.18 -5.78 19.47
CA VAL A 242 1.96 -7.18 19.83
C VAL A 242 2.05 -7.39 21.34
N THR A 243 2.90 -6.62 21.99
CA THR A 243 3.11 -6.61 23.44
C THR A 243 3.44 -5.21 23.93
N LEU A 244 3.26 -4.97 25.21
CA LEU A 244 3.68 -3.77 25.94
C LEU A 244 4.93 -4.00 26.77
N ASP A 245 5.29 -5.28 26.96
CA ASP A 245 6.46 -5.65 27.71
C ASP A 245 7.72 -5.35 26.89
N GLU A 246 8.79 -4.94 27.55
CA GLU A 246 10.09 -4.85 26.92
C GLU A 246 10.54 -6.25 26.52
N MET A 247 10.78 -6.44 25.23
CA MET A 247 11.32 -7.71 24.73
C MET A 247 12.50 -7.48 23.81
N LYS A 248 13.52 -8.33 23.94
CA LYS A 248 14.62 -8.41 23.01
C LYS A 248 14.41 -9.59 22.06
N ILE A 249 14.76 -9.39 20.79
CA ILE A 249 14.80 -10.47 19.82
C ILE A 249 16.20 -11.03 19.79
N CYS A 250 16.32 -12.32 20.06
CA CYS A 250 17.57 -13.06 20.08
C CYS A 250 17.59 -14.12 19.00
N ALA A 251 18.72 -14.28 18.33
CA ALA A 251 18.96 -15.32 17.34
C ALA A 251 20.01 -16.31 17.86
N GLU A 252 19.74 -17.60 17.73
CA GLU A 252 20.73 -18.65 17.84
C GLU A 252 21.10 -19.09 16.43
N LEU A 253 22.39 -19.06 16.10
CA LEU A 253 22.91 -19.51 14.82
C LEU A 253 23.22 -21.02 14.85
N LYS A 254 23.36 -21.64 13.70
CA LYS A 254 23.65 -23.09 13.59
C LYS A 254 24.99 -23.47 14.18
N ASP A 255 25.95 -22.56 14.29
CA ASP A 255 27.23 -22.75 14.96
C ASP A 255 27.18 -22.61 16.48
N GLY A 256 25.99 -22.33 17.06
CA GLY A 256 25.78 -22.12 18.48
C GLY A 256 25.99 -20.67 18.94
N THR A 257 26.37 -19.75 18.05
CA THR A 257 26.51 -18.33 18.40
C THR A 257 25.14 -17.74 18.71
N VAL A 258 25.05 -17.00 19.84
CA VAL A 258 23.85 -16.27 20.23
C VAL A 258 24.02 -14.79 19.99
N VAL A 259 23.04 -14.19 19.31
CA VAL A 259 22.98 -12.75 19.01
C VAL A 259 21.77 -12.15 19.71
N GLU A 260 21.99 -11.23 20.65
CA GLU A 260 20.92 -10.67 21.52
C GLU A 260 20.30 -9.37 20.99
N GLU A 261 20.78 -8.85 19.88
CA GLU A 261 20.29 -7.60 19.30
C GLU A 261 19.79 -7.81 17.88
N LYS A 262 18.54 -7.49 17.60
CA LYS A 262 17.88 -7.58 16.29
C LYS A 262 18.74 -6.97 15.16
N SER A 263 19.29 -5.77 15.42
CA SER A 263 20.08 -5.02 14.43
C SER A 263 21.41 -5.70 14.07
N LYS A 264 21.97 -6.51 14.97
CA LYS A 264 23.23 -7.23 14.74
C LYS A 264 23.04 -8.59 14.09
N ILE A 265 21.82 -9.12 14.05
CA ILE A 265 21.57 -10.47 13.51
C ILE A 265 22.11 -10.62 12.07
N PRO A 266 21.78 -9.74 11.10
CA PRO A 266 22.29 -9.89 9.74
C PRO A 266 23.82 -9.79 9.64
N GLU A 267 24.42 -8.87 10.41
CA GLU A 267 25.85 -8.62 10.41
C GLU A 267 26.62 -9.83 10.94
N VAL A 268 26.26 -10.32 12.13
CA VAL A 268 26.91 -11.47 12.78
C VAL A 268 26.71 -12.75 11.97
N THR A 269 25.52 -12.95 11.39
CA THR A 269 25.23 -14.10 10.54
C THR A 269 26.12 -14.12 9.30
N TYR A 270 26.34 -12.95 8.70
CA TYR A 270 27.22 -12.79 7.54
C TYR A 270 28.69 -13.00 7.92
N GLU A 271 29.16 -12.38 9.01
CA GLU A 271 30.55 -12.54 9.50
C GLU A 271 30.89 -13.99 9.88
N LYS A 272 29.95 -14.70 10.51
CA LYS A 272 30.12 -16.09 10.92
C LYS A 272 29.86 -17.09 9.80
N ILE A 273 29.31 -16.66 8.66
CA ILE A 273 28.87 -17.54 7.57
C ILE A 273 27.96 -18.67 8.11
N SER A 274 27.13 -18.33 9.09
CA SER A 274 26.29 -19.29 9.80
C SER A 274 24.82 -18.88 9.72
N GLN A 275 23.95 -19.80 9.31
CA GLN A 275 22.51 -19.53 9.19
C GLN A 275 21.85 -19.44 10.57
N ILE A 276 20.72 -18.72 10.63
CA ILE A 276 19.86 -18.67 11.82
C ILE A 276 19.28 -20.08 12.04
N ASN A 277 19.45 -20.61 13.25
CA ASN A 277 18.85 -21.85 13.70
C ASN A 277 17.44 -21.58 14.26
N ARG A 278 17.33 -20.62 15.17
CA ARG A 278 16.04 -20.20 15.75
C ARG A 278 16.09 -18.77 16.26
N ILE A 279 14.89 -18.18 16.31
CA ILE A 279 14.63 -16.88 16.98
C ILE A 279 13.89 -17.16 18.27
N TYR A 280 14.24 -16.43 19.32
CA TYR A 280 13.49 -16.41 20.57
C TYR A 280 13.43 -14.97 21.12
N ILE A 281 12.51 -14.76 22.04
CA ILE A 281 12.34 -13.46 22.72
C ILE A 281 12.79 -13.57 24.18
N SER A 282 13.38 -12.52 24.69
CA SER A 282 13.82 -12.42 26.07
C SER A 282 13.19 -11.19 26.74
N PRO A 283 12.44 -11.34 27.84
CA PRO A 283 12.05 -12.60 28.48
C PRO A 283 11.05 -13.43 27.67
N SER A 284 11.02 -14.74 27.85
CA SER A 284 10.18 -15.68 27.07
C SER A 284 8.70 -15.69 27.45
N ASN A 285 8.33 -15.07 28.56
CA ASN A 285 6.97 -15.05 29.09
C ASN A 285 6.20 -13.76 28.78
N VAL A 286 6.66 -12.98 27.80
CA VAL A 286 6.04 -11.74 27.33
C VAL A 286 4.57 -11.97 26.98
N LEU A 287 3.69 -11.11 27.50
CA LEU A 287 2.24 -11.19 27.27
C LEU A 287 1.81 -10.33 26.08
N PRO A 288 0.77 -10.76 25.35
CA PRO A 288 0.20 -9.94 24.28
C PRO A 288 -0.46 -8.68 24.86
N ALA A 289 -0.37 -7.58 24.11
CA ALA A 289 -1.07 -6.35 24.49
C ALA A 289 -2.60 -6.55 24.52
N PRO A 290 -3.33 -5.78 25.34
CA PRO A 290 -4.79 -5.81 25.36
C PRO A 290 -5.39 -5.64 23.97
N GLY A 291 -6.39 -6.45 23.63
CA GLY A 291 -7.08 -6.43 22.34
C GLY A 291 -6.43 -7.27 21.23
N VAL A 292 -5.17 -7.69 21.37
CA VAL A 292 -4.49 -8.51 20.34
C VAL A 292 -5.17 -9.86 20.14
N ILE A 293 -5.40 -10.59 21.22
CA ILE A 293 -6.03 -11.92 21.16
C ILE A 293 -7.49 -11.81 20.69
N ASP A 294 -8.21 -10.79 21.12
CA ASP A 294 -9.60 -10.58 20.73
C ASP A 294 -9.71 -10.23 19.24
N ALA A 295 -8.82 -9.36 18.74
CA ALA A 295 -8.75 -9.05 17.32
C ALA A 295 -8.49 -10.30 16.47
N ILE A 296 -7.58 -11.19 16.89
CA ILE A 296 -7.25 -12.44 16.19
C ILE A 296 -8.46 -13.40 16.19
N LYS A 297 -9.18 -13.53 17.29
CA LYS A 297 -10.36 -14.41 17.39
C LYS A 297 -11.53 -13.91 16.55
N ASP A 298 -11.69 -12.60 16.46
CA ASP A 298 -12.80 -11.92 15.79
C ASP A 298 -12.58 -11.73 14.28
N ALA A 299 -11.39 -12.05 13.79
CA ALA A 299 -10.99 -11.84 12.41
C ALA A 299 -11.73 -12.74 11.41
N ASP A 300 -11.97 -12.24 10.21
CA ASP A 300 -12.38 -13.02 9.03
C ASP A 300 -11.16 -13.49 8.22
N ALA A 301 -10.07 -12.72 8.28
CA ALA A 301 -8.75 -13.12 7.76
C ALA A 301 -7.62 -12.63 8.66
N ILE A 302 -6.59 -13.47 8.80
CA ILE A 302 -5.32 -13.15 9.45
C ILE A 302 -4.26 -13.21 8.38
N VAL A 303 -3.61 -12.07 8.14
CA VAL A 303 -2.54 -11.90 7.15
C VAL A 303 -1.22 -11.83 7.90
N ILE A 304 -0.29 -12.72 7.58
CA ILE A 304 1.04 -12.79 8.18
C ILE A 304 2.04 -12.27 7.15
N GLY A 305 2.77 -11.20 7.48
CA GLY A 305 3.70 -10.52 6.57
C GLY A 305 3.00 -9.67 5.50
N PRO A 306 3.73 -9.28 4.43
CA PRO A 306 5.15 -9.52 4.22
C PRO A 306 6.03 -8.70 5.15
N GLY A 307 7.28 -9.08 5.27
CA GLY A 307 8.26 -8.40 6.10
C GLY A 307 9.45 -9.31 6.40
N SER A 308 10.41 -8.79 7.15
CA SER A 308 11.57 -9.56 7.55
C SER A 308 11.15 -10.78 8.37
N LEU A 309 11.50 -11.99 7.89
CA LEU A 309 11.01 -13.25 8.44
C LEU A 309 11.35 -13.38 9.92
N TYR A 310 12.63 -13.23 10.25
CA TYR A 310 13.17 -13.47 11.58
C TYR A 310 13.07 -12.28 12.53
N THR A 311 12.93 -11.09 12.00
CA THR A 311 12.95 -9.87 12.83
C THR A 311 11.60 -9.17 12.95
N ASN A 312 10.66 -9.39 12.01
CA ASN A 312 9.35 -8.73 12.02
C ASN A 312 8.16 -9.70 11.99
N ILE A 313 8.31 -10.92 11.45
CA ILE A 313 7.19 -11.87 11.38
C ILE A 313 7.21 -12.83 12.58
N ILE A 314 8.26 -13.64 12.70
CA ILE A 314 8.37 -14.67 13.75
C ILE A 314 8.25 -14.07 15.15
N PRO A 315 8.88 -12.93 15.51
CA PRO A 315 8.77 -12.36 16.84
C PRO A 315 7.34 -12.06 17.29
N ASN A 316 6.46 -11.64 16.37
CA ASN A 316 5.05 -11.45 16.70
C ASN A 316 4.34 -12.77 17.03
N LEU A 317 4.70 -13.85 16.32
CA LEU A 317 4.03 -15.15 16.46
C LEU A 317 4.43 -15.90 17.74
N ILE A 318 5.66 -15.68 18.22
CA ILE A 318 6.17 -16.36 19.43
C ILE A 318 5.81 -15.66 20.75
N VAL A 319 5.18 -14.47 20.70
CA VAL A 319 4.57 -13.87 21.89
C VAL A 319 3.51 -14.83 22.45
N LYS A 320 3.48 -14.96 23.78
CA LYS A 320 2.63 -15.94 24.47
C LYS A 320 1.18 -15.92 23.98
N ASN A 321 0.65 -17.09 23.66
CA ASN A 321 -0.72 -17.32 23.19
C ASN A 321 -1.08 -16.73 21.81
N VAL A 322 -0.24 -15.95 21.13
CA VAL A 322 -0.55 -15.39 19.80
C VAL A 322 -0.70 -16.51 18.77
N ALA A 323 0.31 -17.37 18.62
CA ALA A 323 0.23 -18.51 17.69
C ALA A 323 -0.94 -19.46 18.02
N LYS A 324 -1.22 -19.67 19.32
CA LYS A 324 -2.37 -20.48 19.75
C LYS A 324 -3.69 -19.84 19.29
N ALA A 325 -3.88 -18.54 19.52
CA ALA A 325 -5.07 -17.82 19.10
C ALA A 325 -5.26 -17.85 17.56
N ILE A 326 -4.17 -17.72 16.79
CA ILE A 326 -4.22 -17.85 15.34
C ILE A 326 -4.70 -19.25 14.91
N LYS A 327 -4.15 -20.31 15.51
CA LYS A 327 -4.55 -21.70 15.19
C LYS A 327 -6.01 -21.96 15.50
N GLU A 328 -6.51 -21.46 16.63
CA GLU A 328 -7.87 -21.65 17.10
C GLU A 328 -8.88 -20.75 16.37
N SER A 329 -8.43 -19.68 15.71
CA SER A 329 -9.28 -18.77 14.95
C SER A 329 -9.88 -19.47 13.71
N LYS A 330 -11.13 -19.11 13.41
CA LYS A 330 -11.85 -19.55 12.18
C LYS A 330 -11.48 -18.69 10.95
N ALA A 331 -10.66 -17.66 11.14
CA ALA A 331 -10.22 -16.78 10.06
C ALA A 331 -9.39 -17.52 9.01
N LYS A 332 -9.39 -17.00 7.77
CA LYS A 332 -8.45 -17.45 6.74
C LYS A 332 -7.03 -17.00 7.10
N LYS A 333 -6.11 -17.93 7.24
CA LYS A 333 -4.71 -17.68 7.63
C LYS A 333 -3.83 -17.60 6.40
N VAL A 334 -3.41 -16.40 6.05
CA VAL A 334 -2.72 -16.10 4.79
C VAL A 334 -1.31 -15.59 5.09
N TYR A 335 -0.31 -16.32 4.66
CA TYR A 335 1.07 -15.85 4.65
C TYR A 335 1.40 -15.22 3.31
N ILE A 336 2.08 -14.07 3.32
CA ILE A 336 2.60 -13.41 2.12
C ILE A 336 4.11 -13.59 2.10
N SER A 337 4.59 -14.39 1.14
CA SER A 337 6.01 -14.67 1.00
C SER A 337 6.78 -13.44 0.54
N ASN A 338 8.01 -13.27 1.02
CA ASN A 338 8.92 -12.24 0.52
C ASN A 338 9.20 -12.46 -0.97
N ILE A 339 9.41 -11.36 -1.70
CA ILE A 339 9.80 -11.38 -3.12
C ILE A 339 11.31 -11.56 -3.25
N MET A 340 12.06 -10.93 -2.35
CA MET A 340 13.52 -10.95 -2.31
C MET A 340 14.01 -11.58 -1.00
N THR A 341 15.13 -12.26 -1.05
CA THR A 341 15.83 -12.76 0.14
C THR A 341 16.47 -11.59 0.90
N GLU A 342 16.69 -11.78 2.19
CA GLU A 342 17.34 -10.80 3.05
C GLU A 342 18.74 -11.32 3.43
N PRO A 343 19.82 -10.60 3.03
CA PRO A 343 21.20 -10.99 3.33
C PRO A 343 21.44 -11.19 4.83
N GLY A 344 22.08 -12.27 5.20
CA GLY A 344 22.33 -12.62 6.60
C GLY A 344 21.12 -13.13 7.37
N GLN A 345 19.97 -13.31 6.72
CA GLN A 345 18.77 -13.86 7.35
C GLN A 345 18.15 -15.00 6.55
N THR A 346 17.82 -14.75 5.29
CA THR A 346 17.11 -15.72 4.43
C THR A 346 17.86 -15.99 3.14
N ASP A 347 19.19 -16.02 3.20
CA ASP A 347 20.04 -16.30 2.06
C ASP A 347 19.68 -17.65 1.43
N ASN A 348 19.42 -17.63 0.13
CA ASN A 348 19.01 -18.79 -0.67
C ASN A 348 17.70 -19.47 -0.22
N TYR A 349 16.87 -18.81 0.58
CA TYR A 349 15.59 -19.39 0.99
C TYR A 349 14.60 -19.44 -0.16
N THR A 350 13.95 -20.59 -0.26
CA THR A 350 12.75 -20.79 -1.07
C THR A 350 11.50 -20.39 -0.29
N VAL A 351 10.35 -20.27 -0.97
CA VAL A 351 9.05 -20.08 -0.30
C VAL A 351 8.80 -21.19 0.73
N GLY A 352 9.19 -22.43 0.40
CA GLY A 352 9.05 -23.57 1.32
C GLY A 352 9.84 -23.41 2.60
N GLU A 353 11.06 -22.89 2.52
CA GLU A 353 11.91 -22.66 3.70
C GLU A 353 11.40 -21.51 4.57
N HIS A 354 10.86 -20.45 3.96
CA HIS A 354 10.16 -19.39 4.73
C HIS A 354 8.96 -19.96 5.51
N ILE A 355 8.14 -20.79 4.87
CA ILE A 355 6.99 -21.45 5.52
C ILE A 355 7.46 -22.36 6.65
N ASN A 356 8.50 -23.18 6.42
CA ASN A 356 9.02 -24.09 7.43
C ASN A 356 9.58 -23.34 8.65
N ALA A 357 10.31 -22.25 8.44
CA ALA A 357 10.78 -21.41 9.55
C ALA A 357 9.63 -20.88 10.41
N ILE A 358 8.52 -20.46 9.80
CA ILE A 358 7.34 -20.04 10.56
C ILE A 358 6.73 -21.22 11.33
N ILE A 359 6.62 -22.40 10.69
CA ILE A 359 6.06 -23.60 11.33
C ILE A 359 6.94 -24.09 12.49
N GLU A 360 8.25 -24.03 12.35
CA GLU A 360 9.20 -24.43 13.40
C GLU A 360 9.07 -23.59 14.66
N HIS A 361 8.82 -22.28 14.52
CA HIS A 361 8.69 -21.36 15.65
C HIS A 361 7.26 -21.29 16.23
N ALA A 362 6.25 -21.23 15.34
CA ALA A 362 4.87 -21.02 15.72
C ALA A 362 4.02 -22.31 15.72
N GLY A 363 4.51 -23.39 15.12
CA GLY A 363 3.84 -24.69 14.96
C GLY A 363 2.86 -24.71 13.77
N LYS A 364 2.44 -25.92 13.38
CA LYS A 364 1.50 -26.14 12.28
C LYS A 364 0.13 -25.48 12.53
N GLY A 365 -0.58 -25.14 11.47
CA GLY A 365 -1.92 -24.57 11.53
C GLY A 365 -1.98 -23.05 11.67
N VAL A 366 -0.83 -22.35 11.70
CA VAL A 366 -0.77 -20.87 11.66
C VAL A 366 -0.89 -20.32 10.24
N ILE A 367 -0.68 -21.15 9.22
CA ILE A 367 -0.78 -20.81 7.79
C ILE A 367 -1.71 -21.81 7.11
N GLU A 368 -2.66 -21.33 6.31
CA GLU A 368 -3.52 -22.14 5.44
C GLU A 368 -3.28 -21.82 3.95
N TYR A 369 -2.94 -20.57 3.67
CA TYR A 369 -2.67 -20.07 2.33
C TYR A 369 -1.32 -19.35 2.31
N CYS A 370 -0.58 -19.50 1.20
CA CYS A 370 0.63 -18.73 0.95
C CYS A 370 0.51 -18.02 -0.38
N ILE A 371 0.63 -16.69 -0.39
CA ILE A 371 0.68 -15.89 -1.61
C ILE A 371 2.14 -15.74 -2.01
N CYS A 372 2.48 -16.18 -3.23
CA CYS A 372 3.82 -16.06 -3.82
C CYS A 372 3.78 -15.15 -5.04
N ASP A 373 4.81 -14.34 -5.21
CA ASP A 373 4.98 -13.52 -6.41
C ASP A 373 5.39 -14.36 -7.61
N THR A 374 4.75 -14.11 -8.75
CA THR A 374 5.15 -14.66 -10.06
C THR A 374 5.44 -13.54 -11.05
N GLY A 375 5.63 -12.34 -10.56
CA GLY A 375 5.85 -11.16 -11.40
C GLY A 375 7.19 -11.22 -12.13
N ASP A 376 7.17 -10.78 -13.38
CA ASP A 376 8.40 -10.53 -14.14
C ASP A 376 9.06 -9.26 -13.62
N ILE A 377 10.10 -9.41 -12.82
CA ILE A 377 10.90 -8.29 -12.30
C ILE A 377 11.93 -7.90 -13.35
N ILE A 378 12.10 -6.60 -13.57
CA ILE A 378 13.08 -6.07 -14.53
C ILE A 378 14.49 -6.49 -14.10
N PRO A 379 15.31 -7.12 -14.98
CA PRO A 379 16.63 -7.66 -14.62
C PRO A 379 17.61 -6.66 -14.04
N GLU A 380 17.46 -5.37 -14.35
CA GLU A 380 18.29 -4.30 -13.79
C GLU A 380 18.09 -4.16 -12.27
N PHE A 381 16.84 -4.28 -11.79
CA PHE A 381 16.55 -4.25 -10.36
C PHE A 381 17.10 -5.50 -9.68
N ILE A 382 16.93 -6.68 -10.26
CA ILE A 382 17.48 -7.93 -9.71
C ILE A 382 19.01 -7.78 -9.54
N ARG A 383 19.72 -7.28 -10.55
CA ARG A 383 21.17 -7.06 -10.46
C ARG A 383 21.58 -6.12 -9.33
N ARG A 384 20.79 -5.05 -9.09
CA ARG A 384 21.06 -4.12 -7.97
C ARG A 384 20.88 -4.80 -6.61
N TYR A 385 19.92 -5.71 -6.49
CA TYR A 385 19.70 -6.50 -5.27
C TYR A 385 20.80 -7.55 -5.11
N ASN A 386 21.16 -8.26 -6.17
CA ASN A 386 22.25 -9.26 -6.14
C ASN A 386 23.60 -8.62 -5.75
N ALA A 387 23.86 -7.39 -6.19
CA ALA A 387 25.04 -6.63 -5.76
C ALA A 387 25.07 -6.32 -4.25
N LYS A 388 23.93 -6.44 -3.56
CA LYS A 388 23.78 -6.31 -2.11
C LYS A 388 23.60 -7.64 -1.39
N GLY A 389 23.80 -8.78 -2.09
CA GLY A 389 23.65 -10.12 -1.53
C GLY A 389 22.21 -10.64 -1.46
N SER A 390 21.22 -9.90 -2.00
CA SER A 390 19.81 -10.31 -2.02
C SER A 390 19.44 -10.90 -3.39
N ASP A 391 18.69 -11.97 -3.43
CA ASP A 391 18.19 -12.60 -4.66
C ASP A 391 16.66 -12.77 -4.62
N THR A 392 16.06 -13.11 -5.74
CA THR A 392 14.64 -13.45 -5.81
C THR A 392 14.36 -14.74 -5.04
N VAL A 393 13.27 -14.74 -4.25
CA VAL A 393 12.87 -15.95 -3.52
C VAL A 393 12.34 -16.98 -4.52
N GLU A 394 12.95 -18.15 -4.52
CA GLU A 394 12.53 -19.26 -5.37
C GLU A 394 11.17 -19.81 -4.92
N GLN A 395 10.25 -20.05 -5.87
CA GLN A 395 8.88 -20.47 -5.59
C GLN A 395 8.73 -21.98 -5.31
N SER A 396 9.81 -22.67 -4.99
CA SER A 396 9.78 -24.08 -4.62
C SER A 396 9.10 -24.29 -3.26
N ILE A 397 8.19 -25.27 -3.20
CA ILE A 397 7.47 -25.70 -2.00
C ILE A 397 7.65 -27.20 -1.72
N GLU A 398 8.58 -27.85 -2.42
CA GLU A 398 8.74 -29.32 -2.37
C GLU A 398 9.07 -29.84 -0.97
N LYS A 399 9.73 -29.03 -0.15
CA LYS A 399 10.16 -29.38 1.20
C LYS A 399 9.25 -28.84 2.32
N VAL A 400 8.01 -28.43 2.00
CA VAL A 400 7.11 -27.88 3.03
C VAL A 400 6.65 -28.99 3.98
N ASN A 401 6.83 -28.77 5.29
CA ASN A 401 6.48 -29.70 6.36
C ASN A 401 4.97 -29.87 6.57
N ASP A 402 4.14 -28.97 6.03
CA ASP A 402 2.68 -29.05 6.08
C ASP A 402 2.09 -29.02 4.67
N LYS A 403 1.63 -30.20 4.22
CA LYS A 403 1.05 -30.39 2.89
C LYS A 403 -0.35 -29.78 2.71
N ASN A 404 -0.96 -29.28 3.78
CA ASN A 404 -2.30 -28.69 3.73
C ASN A 404 -2.28 -27.23 3.26
N ILE A 405 -1.10 -26.60 3.17
CA ILE A 405 -0.96 -25.21 2.77
C ILE A 405 -1.21 -25.06 1.28
N LYS A 406 -2.17 -24.19 0.94
CA LYS A 406 -2.52 -23.86 -0.44
C LYS A 406 -1.70 -22.67 -0.95
N VAL A 407 -0.93 -22.88 -2.01
CA VAL A 407 -0.10 -21.84 -2.60
C VAL A 407 -0.84 -21.14 -3.73
N ILE A 408 -0.92 -19.81 -3.62
CA ILE A 408 -1.53 -18.91 -4.60
C ILE A 408 -0.40 -18.18 -5.32
N ARG A 409 -0.19 -18.52 -6.59
CA ARG A 409 0.82 -17.90 -7.46
C ARG A 409 0.17 -16.77 -8.25
N LYS A 410 0.64 -15.53 -8.04
CA LYS A 410 0.11 -14.35 -8.73
C LYS A 410 1.19 -13.29 -8.91
N ASP A 411 1.13 -12.51 -9.99
CA ASP A 411 1.97 -11.31 -10.16
C ASP A 411 1.51 -10.26 -9.14
N VAL A 412 2.25 -10.13 -8.05
CA VAL A 412 1.98 -9.20 -6.95
C VAL A 412 3.16 -8.28 -6.68
N SER A 413 4.15 -8.24 -7.56
CA SER A 413 5.29 -7.35 -7.44
C SER A 413 5.11 -6.05 -8.21
N CYS A 414 5.62 -4.97 -7.64
CA CYS A 414 5.74 -3.67 -8.28
C CYS A 414 7.08 -3.01 -7.95
N ILE A 415 7.42 -1.96 -8.70
CA ILE A 415 8.57 -1.11 -8.39
C ILE A 415 8.02 0.21 -7.83
N LYS A 416 8.38 0.52 -6.59
CA LYS A 416 8.03 1.77 -5.91
C LYS A 416 9.31 2.36 -5.30
N ASN A 417 9.58 3.63 -5.54
CA ASN A 417 10.77 4.33 -5.04
C ASN A 417 12.08 3.55 -5.28
N ASP A 418 12.28 3.12 -6.53
CA ASP A 418 13.47 2.36 -6.96
C ASP A 418 13.68 1.02 -6.22
N SER A 419 12.67 0.50 -5.55
CA SER A 419 12.70 -0.75 -4.80
C SER A 419 11.60 -1.71 -5.27
N ILE A 420 11.92 -3.03 -5.23
CA ILE A 420 10.95 -4.09 -5.47
C ILE A 420 10.06 -4.19 -4.23
N ARG A 421 8.74 -4.10 -4.42
CA ARG A 421 7.73 -4.15 -3.36
C ARG A 421 6.54 -5.00 -3.80
N HIS A 422 5.71 -5.40 -2.84
CA HIS A 422 4.41 -5.96 -3.15
C HIS A 422 3.47 -4.87 -3.67
N ASP A 423 2.69 -5.19 -4.70
CA ASP A 423 1.60 -4.31 -5.19
C ASP A 423 0.44 -4.37 -4.19
N PRO A 424 0.15 -3.27 -3.48
CA PRO A 424 -0.86 -3.24 -2.42
C PRO A 424 -2.24 -3.71 -2.90
N ASP A 425 -2.62 -3.28 -4.09
CA ASP A 425 -3.95 -3.53 -4.65
C ASP A 425 -4.11 -4.98 -5.11
N SER A 426 -3.08 -5.53 -5.74
CA SER A 426 -3.06 -6.91 -6.20
C SER A 426 -3.12 -7.89 -5.02
N VAL A 427 -2.32 -7.67 -3.98
CA VAL A 427 -2.33 -8.52 -2.77
C VAL A 427 -3.65 -8.41 -2.03
N ALA A 428 -4.14 -7.19 -1.77
CA ALA A 428 -5.42 -6.98 -1.09
C ALA A 428 -6.57 -7.65 -1.85
N SER A 429 -6.58 -7.60 -3.19
CA SER A 429 -7.60 -8.25 -4.00
C SER A 429 -7.61 -9.78 -3.82
N VAL A 430 -6.43 -10.42 -3.67
CA VAL A 430 -6.33 -11.87 -3.42
C VAL A 430 -6.88 -12.22 -2.04
N ILE A 431 -6.51 -11.47 -1.02
CA ILE A 431 -6.99 -11.67 0.36
C ILE A 431 -8.51 -11.54 0.40
N MET A 432 -9.06 -10.49 -0.21
CA MET A 432 -10.50 -10.28 -0.28
C MET A 432 -11.23 -11.36 -1.07
N GLU A 433 -10.61 -11.90 -2.12
CA GLU A 433 -11.16 -13.03 -2.87
C GLU A 433 -11.26 -14.29 -1.99
N LEU A 434 -10.24 -14.57 -1.19
CA LEU A 434 -10.28 -15.70 -0.24
C LEU A 434 -11.42 -15.54 0.78
N ILE A 435 -11.62 -14.33 1.30
CA ILE A 435 -12.71 -14.05 2.23
C ILE A 435 -14.06 -14.19 1.55
N CYS A 436 -14.23 -13.63 0.34
CA CYS A 436 -15.49 -13.69 -0.41
C CYS A 436 -15.86 -15.10 -0.87
N ASN A 437 -14.89 -16.00 -1.02
CA ASN A 437 -15.15 -17.40 -1.34
C ASN A 437 -15.65 -18.21 -0.14
N ASP A 438 -15.61 -17.65 1.06
CA ASP A 438 -16.20 -18.27 2.24
C ASP A 438 -17.71 -18.18 2.20
N LEU A 439 -18.40 -19.26 2.59
CA LEU A 439 -19.85 -19.35 2.65
C LEU A 439 -20.48 -18.29 3.56
N LYS A 440 -19.76 -17.84 4.60
CA LYS A 440 -20.20 -16.80 5.54
C LYS A 440 -20.58 -15.47 4.86
N PHE A 441 -19.90 -15.10 3.77
CA PHE A 441 -20.18 -13.88 3.02
C PHE A 441 -21.20 -14.08 1.89
N LYS A 442 -21.69 -15.30 1.68
CA LYS A 442 -22.71 -15.62 0.67
C LYS A 442 -24.12 -15.58 1.23
N ASP A 443 -24.27 -15.46 2.55
CA ASP A 443 -25.57 -15.39 3.20
C ASP A 443 -26.35 -14.12 2.80
N GLU A 444 -27.68 -14.22 2.73
CA GLU A 444 -28.54 -13.13 2.26
C GLU A 444 -28.37 -11.81 3.04
N LYS A 445 -28.06 -11.87 4.32
CA LYS A 445 -27.81 -10.68 5.16
C LYS A 445 -26.60 -9.85 4.70
N ASN A 446 -25.62 -10.49 4.08
CA ASN A 446 -24.38 -9.86 3.61
C ASN A 446 -24.30 -9.72 2.09
N ASN A 447 -25.36 -10.05 1.36
CA ASN A 447 -25.36 -10.11 -0.10
C ASN A 447 -24.91 -8.79 -0.77
N LYS A 448 -25.30 -7.63 -0.21
CA LYS A 448 -24.88 -6.32 -0.73
C LYS A 448 -23.37 -6.08 -0.59
N GLN A 449 -22.79 -6.44 0.55
CA GLN A 449 -21.34 -6.33 0.79
C GLN A 449 -20.57 -7.26 -0.12
N TYR A 450 -21.02 -8.51 -0.23
CA TYR A 450 -20.43 -9.50 -1.14
C TYR A 450 -20.44 -9.02 -2.60
N MET A 451 -21.56 -8.48 -3.08
CA MET A 451 -21.67 -7.95 -4.45
C MET A 451 -20.66 -6.82 -4.70
N LEU A 452 -20.50 -5.92 -3.75
CA LEU A 452 -19.59 -4.78 -3.89
C LEU A 452 -18.13 -5.19 -3.80
N LEU A 453 -17.77 -6.01 -2.83
CA LEU A 453 -16.43 -6.56 -2.74
C LEU A 453 -16.07 -7.32 -4.02
N ASN A 454 -16.98 -8.17 -4.52
CA ASN A 454 -16.77 -8.86 -5.79
C ASN A 454 -16.65 -7.92 -6.99
N SER A 455 -17.42 -6.84 -7.05
CA SER A 455 -17.29 -5.87 -8.14
C SER A 455 -15.91 -5.20 -8.13
N LYS A 456 -15.42 -4.80 -6.98
CA LYS A 456 -14.06 -4.24 -6.80
C LYS A 456 -12.96 -5.25 -7.13
N ILE A 457 -13.09 -6.49 -6.66
CA ILE A 457 -12.15 -7.56 -6.99
C ILE A 457 -12.10 -7.80 -8.51
N LYS A 458 -13.27 -7.81 -9.18
CA LYS A 458 -13.34 -7.94 -10.64
C LYS A 458 -12.69 -6.76 -11.37
N GLU A 459 -12.89 -5.54 -10.88
CA GLU A 459 -12.26 -4.35 -11.43
C GLU A 459 -10.74 -4.41 -11.27
N GLN A 460 -10.25 -4.74 -10.07
CA GLN A 460 -8.82 -4.91 -9.82
C GLN A 460 -8.20 -6.01 -10.70
N LYS A 461 -8.86 -7.14 -10.87
CA LYS A 461 -8.42 -8.20 -11.80
C LYS A 461 -8.29 -7.71 -13.24
N LYS A 462 -9.17 -6.81 -13.70
CA LYS A 462 -9.04 -6.22 -15.04
C LYS A 462 -7.80 -5.32 -15.13
N ILE A 463 -7.54 -4.53 -14.09
CA ILE A 463 -6.35 -3.66 -14.00
C ILE A 463 -5.09 -4.52 -13.99
N ASP A 464 -5.02 -5.56 -13.14
CA ASP A 464 -3.89 -6.48 -13.05
C ASP A 464 -3.60 -7.14 -14.42
N ASN A 465 -4.66 -7.66 -15.07
CA ASN A 465 -4.52 -8.27 -16.40
C ASN A 465 -4.01 -7.29 -17.47
N LYS A 466 -4.39 -6.01 -17.36
CA LYS A 466 -3.87 -4.95 -18.25
C LYS A 466 -2.39 -4.68 -17.96
N LYS A 467 -2.01 -4.53 -16.68
CA LYS A 467 -0.60 -4.37 -16.25
C LYS A 467 0.27 -5.52 -16.76
N ILE A 468 -0.18 -6.78 -16.61
CA ILE A 468 0.54 -7.97 -17.09
C ILE A 468 0.74 -7.94 -18.62
N LYS A 469 -0.31 -7.55 -19.36
CA LYS A 469 -0.20 -7.42 -20.83
C LYS A 469 0.80 -6.33 -21.23
N GLU A 470 0.81 -5.22 -20.52
CA GLU A 470 1.76 -4.11 -20.76
C GLU A 470 3.19 -4.51 -20.43
N LYS A 471 3.43 -5.19 -19.29
CA LYS A 471 4.74 -5.77 -18.93
C LYS A 471 5.26 -6.71 -20.03
N LYS A 472 4.42 -7.64 -20.50
CA LYS A 472 4.79 -8.58 -21.59
C LYS A 472 5.13 -7.87 -22.91
N LYS A 473 4.37 -6.83 -23.28
CA LYS A 473 4.68 -6.02 -24.47
C LYS A 473 6.02 -5.29 -24.34
N ALA A 474 6.26 -4.65 -23.17
CA ALA A 474 7.52 -3.96 -22.90
C ALA A 474 8.72 -4.90 -22.99
N ARG A 475 8.63 -6.09 -22.37
CA ARG A 475 9.66 -7.14 -22.45
C ARG A 475 9.95 -7.56 -23.89
N HIS A 476 8.93 -7.83 -24.67
CA HIS A 476 9.10 -8.21 -26.08
C HIS A 476 9.80 -7.13 -26.93
N ILE A 477 9.51 -5.85 -26.63
CA ILE A 477 10.19 -4.71 -27.28
C ILE A 477 11.67 -4.68 -26.88
N GLU A 478 11.96 -4.93 -25.60
CA GLU A 478 13.33 -4.92 -25.08
C GLU A 478 14.15 -6.09 -25.63
N GLU A 479 13.58 -7.31 -25.67
CA GLU A 479 14.18 -8.48 -26.30
C GLU A 479 14.51 -8.24 -27.78
N LYS A 480 13.58 -7.62 -28.52
CA LYS A 480 13.85 -7.22 -29.91
C LYS A 480 14.98 -6.20 -30.03
N LYS A 481 15.05 -5.22 -29.12
CA LYS A 481 16.16 -4.25 -29.10
C LYS A 481 17.49 -4.94 -28.78
N LYS A 482 17.49 -5.88 -27.80
CA LYS A 482 18.68 -6.65 -27.44
C LYS A 482 19.15 -7.54 -28.59
N ALA A 483 18.23 -8.25 -29.25
CA ALA A 483 18.55 -9.06 -30.41
C ALA A 483 19.13 -8.23 -31.57
N LYS A 484 18.58 -7.04 -31.82
CA LYS A 484 19.15 -6.09 -32.83
C LYS A 484 20.55 -5.59 -32.43
N ARG A 485 20.82 -5.36 -31.13
CA ARG A 485 22.15 -4.98 -30.64
C ARG A 485 23.14 -6.12 -30.86
N ILE A 486 22.80 -7.35 -30.44
CA ILE A 486 23.65 -8.54 -30.62
C ILE A 486 23.97 -8.72 -32.11
N LYS A 487 22.98 -8.62 -32.99
CA LYS A 487 23.18 -8.73 -34.47
C LYS A 487 24.04 -7.60 -35.05
N ARG A 488 24.04 -6.41 -34.44
CA ARG A 488 24.98 -5.34 -34.77
C ARG A 488 26.40 -5.64 -34.32
N TYR A 489 26.57 -6.15 -33.11
CA TYR A 489 27.88 -6.50 -32.57
C TYR A 489 28.50 -7.68 -33.28
N SER A 490 27.73 -8.72 -33.67
CA SER A 490 28.24 -9.84 -34.44
C SER A 490 28.75 -9.38 -35.83
N LYS A 491 27.96 -8.56 -36.53
CA LYS A 491 28.41 -7.98 -37.82
C LYS A 491 29.64 -7.08 -37.68
N PHE A 492 29.76 -6.37 -36.56
CA PHE A 492 30.93 -5.54 -36.31
C PHE A 492 32.17 -6.40 -35.99
N ALA A 493 32.02 -7.46 -35.21
CA ALA A 493 33.09 -8.42 -34.91
C ALA A 493 33.57 -9.16 -36.16
N GLU A 494 32.65 -9.62 -37.01
CA GLU A 494 32.95 -10.24 -38.30
C GLU A 494 33.76 -9.31 -39.23
N LYS A 495 33.34 -8.06 -39.34
CA LYS A 495 34.06 -7.05 -40.14
C LYS A 495 35.45 -6.70 -39.55
N TYR A 496 35.65 -6.79 -38.26
CA TYR A 496 36.96 -6.59 -37.64
C TYR A 496 37.86 -7.83 -37.81
N SER A 497 37.30 -9.04 -37.76
CA SER A 497 38.00 -10.28 -38.07
C SER A 497 38.58 -10.28 -39.49
N ASP A 498 37.74 -9.99 -40.49
CA ASP A 498 38.14 -9.88 -41.89
C ASP A 498 39.26 -8.85 -42.09
N ARG A 499 39.21 -7.75 -41.35
CA ARG A 499 40.23 -6.71 -41.46
C ARG A 499 41.57 -7.10 -40.78
N ILE A 500 41.54 -7.84 -39.69
CA ILE A 500 42.74 -8.39 -39.05
C ILE A 500 43.39 -9.43 -39.94
N GLU A 501 42.59 -10.35 -40.53
CA GLU A 501 43.09 -11.34 -41.48
C GLU A 501 43.71 -10.68 -42.75
N SER A 502 43.10 -9.66 -43.28
CA SER A 502 43.65 -8.92 -44.40
C SER A 502 44.97 -8.18 -44.10
N ILE A 503 45.13 -7.69 -42.88
CA ILE A 503 46.39 -7.08 -42.43
C ILE A 503 47.46 -8.14 -42.22
N GLN A 504 47.15 -9.28 -41.60
CA GLN A 504 48.10 -10.39 -41.44
C GLN A 504 48.57 -10.93 -42.78
N GLN A 505 47.67 -11.16 -43.72
CA GLN A 505 48.05 -11.57 -45.08
C GLN A 505 48.97 -10.56 -45.76
N SER A 506 48.71 -9.26 -45.57
CA SER A 506 49.56 -8.23 -46.17
C SER A 506 50.95 -8.12 -45.53
N GLU A 507 51.07 -8.42 -44.23
CA GLU A 507 52.34 -8.52 -43.53
C GLU A 507 53.13 -9.77 -43.93
N ASP A 508 52.48 -10.90 -44.06
CA ASP A 508 53.11 -12.14 -44.54
C ASP A 508 53.67 -12.00 -45.93
N ILE A 509 52.91 -11.39 -46.88
CA ILE A 509 53.38 -11.07 -48.24
C ILE A 509 54.59 -10.12 -48.18
N ARG A 510 54.56 -9.12 -47.32
CA ARG A 510 55.68 -8.20 -47.16
C ARG A 510 56.96 -8.86 -46.62
N GLN A 511 56.83 -9.78 -45.68
CA GLN A 511 57.94 -10.56 -45.15
C GLN A 511 58.53 -11.52 -46.19
N GLU A 512 57.66 -12.12 -46.98
CA GLU A 512 58.08 -13.00 -48.09
C GLU A 512 58.87 -12.25 -49.17
N ASN A 513 58.40 -11.04 -49.51
CA ASN A 513 59.11 -10.17 -50.46
C ASN A 513 60.47 -9.69 -49.92
N ILE A 514 60.57 -9.38 -48.64
CA ILE A 514 61.86 -9.04 -48.00
C ILE A 514 62.83 -10.22 -48.04
N LYS A 515 62.37 -11.43 -47.73
CA LYS A 515 63.21 -12.64 -47.80
C LYS A 515 63.68 -12.96 -49.23
N LYS A 516 62.84 -12.70 -50.23
CA LYS A 516 63.23 -12.87 -51.66
C LYS A 516 64.29 -11.87 -52.05
N GLN A 517 64.16 -10.60 -51.66
CA GLN A 517 65.16 -9.56 -51.93
C GLN A 517 66.50 -9.85 -51.23
N GLU A 518 66.47 -10.36 -50.00
CA GLU A 518 67.68 -10.74 -49.28
C GLU A 518 68.39 -11.96 -49.93
N MET A 519 67.63 -12.93 -50.46
CA MET A 519 68.18 -14.07 -51.21
C MET A 519 68.75 -13.63 -52.60
N GLU A 520 68.13 -12.71 -53.31
CA GLU A 520 68.67 -12.12 -54.55
C GLU A 520 69.98 -11.34 -54.29
N ASN A 521 70.00 -10.52 -53.23
CA ASN A 521 71.22 -9.77 -52.83
C ASN A 521 72.37 -10.73 -52.38
N LYS A 522 72.09 -11.91 -51.83
CA LYS A 522 73.08 -12.93 -51.50
C LYS A 522 73.56 -13.75 -52.71
N ARG A 523 72.81 -13.77 -53.80
CA ARG A 523 73.21 -14.42 -55.07
C ARG A 523 74.05 -13.49 -55.96
N GLN A 524 74.01 -12.18 -55.72
CA GLN A 524 74.80 -11.18 -56.46
C GLN A 524 76.14 -10.81 -55.78
N LYS A 525 76.42 -11.36 -54.60
CA LYS A 525 77.73 -11.35 -53.95
C LYS A 525 78.39 -12.72 -54.05
#